data_d54c0a1400a758bc63322f4845a839f2
#
_entry.id   d54c0a1400a758bc63322f4845a839f2
#
_cell.length_a   1.000
_cell.length_b   1.000
_cell.length_c   1.000
_cell.angle_alpha   90.00
_cell.angle_beta   90.00
_cell.angle_gamma   90.00
#
_symmetry.space_group_name_H-M   'P 1'
#
loop_
_entity.id
_entity.type
_entity.pdbx_description
1 polymer ?
#
loop_
_entity_poly.entity_id
_entity_poly.type
_entity_poly.pdbx_seq_one_letter_code
_entity_poly.pdbx_strand_id
1 'polypeptide(L)'
;MPDGSATAHLYRPKLATTFREGYGAGKFRSDALAGLTVAIVALPLSMAIAVASGVSPERGLYTSIVGGFLVSALGGSRYQIGGPAGAFIVLVAATVAQFGVQGLLVTVFMSGLMLVLLGALKLGSLIRHIPHAVTVGFTCGIAATILASQLKDLGGLTIQGAEPGPFFPKLAILLHALPTLNPWAFALGLGAAALIFLLKWLRPLWPGMLIAVTVAAAMAALLRFPVETIGSRFGGLPHGVPVPHWPQITLHLMWQLLPSALSFTLLGGVESLLSAKVADGMTGRKHRSNMELVAQGIANIVSALFGGISVTGTIARTATNIRAGACSPVSGMLHSAFLLAFILVAAPLASFVPLAALAGVLVVVCWNMAEKREFWRLLGYRREMAVLLATFGLTLLKDLTYGIVAGCMLAALFALLRRAVREEGD
;
A
#
# COMPACT_ATOMS: atom_id res chain seq x y z
N MET A 1 -42.48 0.87 3.95
CA MET A 1 -41.22 0.95 3.16
C MET A 1 -40.24 1.75 4.00
N PRO A 2 -39.03 1.25 4.34
CA PRO A 2 -38.09 2.05 5.10
C PRO A 2 -37.60 3.19 4.22
N ASP A 3 -37.64 4.39 4.80
CA ASP A 3 -37.33 5.68 4.22
C ASP A 3 -36.00 5.67 3.43
N GLY A 4 -36.06 5.79 2.11
CA GLY A 4 -34.87 5.85 1.24
C GLY A 4 -33.93 7.01 1.56
N SER A 5 -34.37 8.00 2.34
CA SER A 5 -33.56 9.13 2.81
C SER A 5 -32.53 8.71 3.88
N ALA A 6 -32.85 7.75 4.74
CA ALA A 6 -31.98 7.30 5.84
C ALA A 6 -30.71 6.58 5.39
N THR A 7 -30.71 5.98 4.19
CA THR A 7 -29.53 5.24 3.66
C THR A 7 -28.72 6.05 2.65
N ALA A 8 -29.30 7.07 2.02
CA ALA A 8 -28.64 7.89 1.00
C ALA A 8 -27.41 8.64 1.55
N HIS A 9 -27.38 8.99 2.86
CA HIS A 9 -26.23 9.65 3.46
C HIS A 9 -24.99 8.73 3.57
N LEU A 10 -25.17 7.39 3.57
CA LEU A 10 -24.09 6.40 3.67
C LEU A 10 -23.23 6.32 2.39
N TYR A 11 -23.82 6.67 1.25
CA TYR A 11 -23.18 6.62 -0.07
C TYR A 11 -22.79 8.01 -0.60
N ARG A 12 -22.81 9.01 0.25
CA ARG A 12 -22.41 10.36 -0.17
C ARG A 12 -20.91 10.58 0.06
N PRO A 13 -20.13 10.98 -0.96
CA PRO A 13 -18.73 11.33 -0.81
C PRO A 13 -18.53 12.43 0.24
N LYS A 14 -17.44 12.35 1.01
CA LYS A 14 -17.12 13.40 2.02
C LYS A 14 -16.77 14.74 1.37
N LEU A 15 -16.31 14.75 0.12
CA LEU A 15 -16.08 15.96 -0.65
C LEU A 15 -17.36 16.82 -0.73
N ALA A 16 -18.51 16.20 -1.09
CA ALA A 16 -19.79 16.88 -1.14
C ALA A 16 -20.24 17.44 0.24
N THR A 17 -19.88 16.74 1.32
CA THR A 17 -20.15 17.23 2.70
C THR A 17 -19.26 18.42 3.02
N THR A 18 -17.99 18.40 2.61
CA THR A 18 -17.02 19.48 2.83
C THR A 18 -17.47 20.80 2.19
N PHE A 19 -17.91 20.75 0.94
CA PHE A 19 -18.40 21.95 0.24
C PHE A 19 -19.68 22.51 0.85
N ARG A 20 -20.57 21.65 1.35
CA ARG A 20 -21.78 22.10 2.07
C ARG A 20 -21.49 22.73 3.44
N GLU A 21 -20.43 22.30 4.13
CA GLU A 21 -19.96 22.88 5.39
C GLU A 21 -19.22 24.22 5.21
N GLY A 22 -19.06 24.67 3.96
CA GLY A 22 -18.30 25.86 3.61
C GLY A 22 -16.81 25.60 3.47
N TYR A 23 -16.30 25.76 2.24
CA TYR A 23 -14.89 25.56 1.87
C TYR A 23 -14.32 26.86 1.34
N GLY A 24 -13.47 27.52 2.12
CA GLY A 24 -12.89 28.81 1.78
C GLY A 24 -11.37 28.74 1.52
N ALA A 25 -10.78 29.87 1.12
CA ALA A 25 -9.37 29.98 0.74
C ALA A 25 -8.38 29.51 1.82
N GLY A 26 -8.71 29.74 3.11
CA GLY A 26 -7.86 29.27 4.22
C GLY A 26 -7.76 27.76 4.29
N LYS A 27 -8.90 27.04 4.12
CA LYS A 27 -8.92 25.57 4.07
C LYS A 27 -8.20 25.06 2.83
N PHE A 28 -8.36 25.73 1.68
CA PHE A 28 -7.65 25.36 0.45
C PHE A 28 -6.14 25.46 0.62
N ARG A 29 -5.63 26.54 1.23
CA ARG A 29 -4.20 26.71 1.51
C ARG A 29 -3.66 25.59 2.41
N SER A 30 -4.41 25.24 3.47
CA SER A 30 -4.04 24.16 4.37
C SER A 30 -4.01 22.81 3.64
N ASP A 31 -5.03 22.50 2.85
CA ASP A 31 -5.10 21.28 2.05
C ASP A 31 -4.00 21.22 0.97
N ALA A 32 -3.64 22.35 0.36
CA ALA A 32 -2.56 22.42 -0.63
C ALA A 32 -1.20 22.11 -0.01
N LEU A 33 -0.90 22.70 1.15
CA LEU A 33 0.35 22.41 1.88
C LEU A 33 0.40 20.95 2.34
N ALA A 34 -0.70 20.42 2.86
CA ALA A 34 -0.79 19.02 3.26
C ALA A 34 -0.64 18.09 2.06
N GLY A 35 -1.34 18.35 0.96
CA GLY A 35 -1.25 17.56 -0.27
C GLY A 35 0.15 17.57 -0.88
N LEU A 36 0.82 18.72 -0.88
CA LEU A 36 2.22 18.83 -1.32
C LEU A 36 3.17 18.02 -0.42
N THR A 37 3.01 18.15 0.90
CA THR A 37 3.82 17.38 1.87
C THR A 37 3.69 15.87 1.63
N VAL A 38 2.46 15.39 1.41
CA VAL A 38 2.23 13.97 1.14
C VAL A 38 2.77 13.56 -0.22
N ALA A 39 2.65 14.41 -1.26
CA ALA A 39 3.17 14.12 -2.60
C ALA A 39 4.68 13.93 -2.61
N ILE A 40 5.40 14.77 -1.88
CA ILE A 40 6.85 14.69 -1.72
C ILE A 40 7.29 13.35 -1.10
N VAL A 41 6.54 12.85 -0.11
CA VAL A 41 6.82 11.55 0.53
C VAL A 41 6.37 10.39 -0.37
N ALA A 42 5.25 10.56 -1.06
CA ALA A 42 4.65 9.51 -1.88
C ALA A 42 5.42 9.23 -3.17
N LEU A 43 6.14 10.20 -3.71
CA LEU A 43 6.88 10.06 -4.96
C LEU A 43 7.87 8.88 -4.93
N PRO A 44 8.91 8.88 -4.07
CA PRO A 44 9.85 7.76 -4.01
C PRO A 44 9.19 6.47 -3.51
N LEU A 45 8.23 6.57 -2.59
CA LEU A 45 7.56 5.41 -2.03
C LEU A 45 6.70 4.67 -3.07
N SER A 46 6.00 5.38 -3.95
CA SER A 46 5.18 4.76 -4.99
C SER A 46 6.04 4.03 -6.02
N MET A 47 7.18 4.62 -6.39
CA MET A 47 8.16 3.98 -7.27
C MET A 47 8.77 2.74 -6.61
N ALA A 48 9.16 2.85 -5.35
CA ALA A 48 9.74 1.75 -4.59
C ALA A 48 8.78 0.55 -4.51
N ILE A 49 7.49 0.79 -4.22
CA ILE A 49 6.48 -0.26 -4.15
C ILE A 49 6.29 -0.94 -5.52
N ALA A 50 6.24 -0.19 -6.61
CA ALA A 50 6.10 -0.75 -7.95
C ALA A 50 7.31 -1.62 -8.32
N VAL A 51 8.53 -1.12 -8.12
CA VAL A 51 9.78 -1.86 -8.38
C VAL A 51 9.84 -3.14 -7.56
N ALA A 52 9.55 -3.06 -6.27
CA ALA A 52 9.51 -4.23 -5.38
C ALA A 52 8.40 -5.24 -5.75
N SER A 53 7.38 -4.79 -6.44
CA SER A 53 6.31 -5.64 -6.98
C SER A 53 6.65 -6.27 -8.34
N GLY A 54 7.85 -6.04 -8.86
CA GLY A 54 8.29 -6.57 -10.16
C GLY A 54 7.71 -5.84 -11.36
N VAL A 55 7.21 -4.62 -11.19
CA VAL A 55 6.68 -3.79 -12.27
C VAL A 55 7.45 -2.47 -12.38
N SER A 56 7.30 -1.79 -13.50
CA SER A 56 7.96 -0.53 -13.75
C SER A 56 7.46 0.59 -12.81
N PRO A 57 8.35 1.53 -12.40
CA PRO A 57 8.08 2.50 -11.34
C PRO A 57 6.93 3.46 -11.66
N GLU A 58 6.67 3.75 -12.95
CA GLU A 58 5.57 4.62 -13.36
C GLU A 58 4.20 4.07 -12.98
N ARG A 59 4.04 2.72 -12.92
CA ARG A 59 2.76 2.10 -12.53
C ARG A 59 2.36 2.44 -11.10
N GLY A 60 3.33 2.56 -10.19
CA GLY A 60 3.09 3.03 -8.83
C GLY A 60 2.68 4.50 -8.78
N LEU A 61 3.28 5.33 -9.63
CA LEU A 61 2.93 6.73 -9.75
C LEU A 61 1.53 6.92 -10.36
N TYR A 62 1.20 6.20 -11.44
CA TYR A 62 -0.14 6.21 -12.04
C TYR A 62 -1.22 5.80 -11.04
N THR A 63 -0.93 4.80 -10.21
CA THR A 63 -1.82 4.39 -9.11
C THR A 63 -2.07 5.53 -8.12
N SER A 64 -1.02 6.26 -7.73
CA SER A 64 -1.15 7.39 -6.80
C SER A 64 -1.84 8.60 -7.44
N ILE A 65 -1.61 8.85 -8.74
CA ILE A 65 -2.21 9.97 -9.47
C ILE A 65 -3.70 9.70 -9.72
N VAL A 66 -4.00 8.64 -10.44
CA VAL A 66 -5.37 8.35 -10.89
C VAL A 66 -6.19 7.76 -9.75
N GLY A 67 -5.69 6.68 -9.15
CA GLY A 67 -6.40 6.00 -8.08
C GLY A 67 -6.48 6.84 -6.81
N GLY A 68 -5.39 7.52 -6.43
CA GLY A 68 -5.36 8.41 -5.27
C GLY A 68 -6.32 9.59 -5.39
N PHE A 69 -6.42 10.18 -6.59
CA PHE A 69 -7.41 11.23 -6.88
C PHE A 69 -8.85 10.74 -6.65
N LEU A 70 -9.19 9.57 -7.20
CA LEU A 70 -10.54 9.02 -7.10
C LEU A 70 -10.89 8.60 -5.67
N VAL A 71 -9.94 8.00 -4.92
CA VAL A 71 -10.14 7.69 -3.50
C VAL A 71 -10.51 8.95 -2.72
N SER A 72 -9.81 10.05 -2.96
CA SER A 72 -10.08 11.32 -2.26
C SER A 72 -11.37 11.99 -2.74
N ALA A 73 -11.64 12.00 -4.04
CA ALA A 73 -12.81 12.66 -4.61
C ALA A 73 -14.12 11.94 -4.25
N LEU A 74 -14.12 10.61 -4.30
CA LEU A 74 -15.31 9.77 -4.09
C LEU A 74 -15.38 9.18 -2.68
N GLY A 75 -14.31 9.24 -1.88
CA GLY A 75 -14.16 8.54 -0.62
C GLY A 75 -15.16 8.93 0.46
N GLY A 76 -15.36 7.98 1.37
CA GLY A 76 -16.14 8.13 2.59
C GLY A 76 -15.34 8.75 3.75
N SER A 77 -14.03 8.94 3.60
CA SER A 77 -13.14 9.61 4.56
C SER A 77 -12.76 11.02 4.08
N ARG A 78 -12.49 11.92 5.02
CA ARG A 78 -12.04 13.29 4.68
C ARG A 78 -10.55 13.39 4.43
N TYR A 79 -9.79 12.46 4.97
CA TYR A 79 -8.34 12.60 5.10
C TYR A 79 -7.57 11.51 4.39
N GLN A 80 -8.27 10.47 3.91
CA GLN A 80 -7.65 9.30 3.33
C GLN A 80 -6.90 9.64 2.05
N ILE A 81 -5.66 9.20 1.99
CA ILE A 81 -4.82 9.26 0.80
C ILE A 81 -4.74 7.88 0.18
N GLY A 82 -5.18 7.77 -1.06
CA GLY A 82 -5.06 6.57 -1.87
C GLY A 82 -3.71 6.48 -2.57
N GLY A 83 -3.28 5.25 -2.85
CA GLY A 83 -2.08 4.96 -3.61
C GLY A 83 -1.66 3.51 -3.47
N PRO A 84 -0.53 3.10 -4.07
CA PRO A 84 -0.01 1.76 -3.89
C PRO A 84 0.45 1.58 -2.45
N ALA A 85 0.17 0.41 -1.89
CA ALA A 85 0.54 0.08 -0.52
C ALA A 85 1.55 -1.06 -0.46
N GLY A 86 2.46 -0.98 0.52
CA GLY A 86 3.47 -2.02 0.74
C GLY A 86 2.87 -3.41 0.94
N ALA A 87 1.72 -3.49 1.59
CA ALA A 87 1.03 -4.75 1.81
C ALA A 87 0.70 -5.53 0.52
N PHE A 88 0.54 -4.84 -0.61
CA PHE A 88 0.24 -5.46 -1.90
C PHE A 88 1.46 -5.97 -2.66
N ILE A 89 2.68 -5.61 -2.26
CA ILE A 89 3.91 -5.99 -2.98
C ILE A 89 3.94 -7.48 -3.29
N VAL A 90 3.68 -8.31 -2.30
CA VAL A 90 3.75 -9.78 -2.43
C VAL A 90 2.68 -10.32 -3.38
N LEU A 91 1.43 -9.83 -3.26
CA LEU A 91 0.33 -10.25 -4.13
C LEU A 91 0.53 -9.78 -5.57
N VAL A 92 0.98 -8.54 -5.76
CA VAL A 92 1.27 -7.99 -7.09
C VAL A 92 2.42 -8.77 -7.73
N ALA A 93 3.53 -8.98 -7.00
CA ALA A 93 4.67 -9.74 -7.51
C ALA A 93 4.30 -11.18 -7.90
N ALA A 94 3.52 -11.89 -7.08
CA ALA A 94 3.05 -13.23 -7.37
C ALA A 94 2.14 -13.27 -8.62
N THR A 95 1.21 -12.32 -8.72
CA THR A 95 0.30 -12.22 -9.87
C THR A 95 1.07 -11.89 -11.16
N VAL A 96 2.04 -10.98 -11.09
CA VAL A 96 2.89 -10.62 -12.25
C VAL A 96 3.77 -11.80 -12.67
N ALA A 97 4.37 -12.51 -11.73
CA ALA A 97 5.21 -13.68 -12.03
C ALA A 97 4.43 -14.80 -12.74
N GLN A 98 3.15 -15.00 -12.38
CA GLN A 98 2.33 -16.08 -12.91
C GLN A 98 1.56 -15.68 -14.18
N PHE A 99 1.05 -14.47 -14.26
CA PHE A 99 0.11 -14.03 -15.30
C PHE A 99 0.58 -12.77 -16.07
N GLY A 100 1.77 -12.28 -15.75
CA GLY A 100 2.28 -11.04 -16.34
C GLY A 100 1.52 -9.80 -15.92
N VAL A 101 1.91 -8.66 -16.50
CA VAL A 101 1.29 -7.36 -16.19
C VAL A 101 -0.18 -7.29 -16.63
N GLN A 102 -0.53 -7.93 -17.76
CA GLN A 102 -1.93 -7.97 -18.23
C GLN A 102 -2.82 -8.71 -17.23
N GLY A 103 -2.37 -9.86 -16.68
CA GLY A 103 -3.08 -10.57 -15.64
C GLY A 103 -3.25 -9.74 -14.37
N LEU A 104 -2.22 -8.97 -13.99
CA LEU A 104 -2.32 -8.02 -12.88
C LEU A 104 -3.41 -6.97 -13.11
N LEU A 105 -3.44 -6.32 -14.29
CA LEU A 105 -4.44 -5.29 -14.58
C LEU A 105 -5.87 -5.86 -14.52
N VAL A 106 -6.08 -7.06 -15.06
CA VAL A 106 -7.38 -7.76 -14.97
C VAL A 106 -7.71 -8.09 -13.51
N THR A 107 -6.74 -8.55 -12.71
CA THR A 107 -6.93 -8.84 -11.28
C THR A 107 -7.36 -7.59 -10.50
N VAL A 108 -6.68 -6.46 -10.73
CA VAL A 108 -7.01 -5.17 -10.08
C VAL A 108 -8.39 -4.68 -10.50
N PHE A 109 -8.73 -4.82 -11.79
CA PHE A 109 -10.04 -4.48 -12.31
C PHE A 109 -11.16 -5.32 -11.66
N MET A 110 -10.99 -6.65 -11.60
CA MET A 110 -11.92 -7.58 -10.94
C MET A 110 -12.08 -7.27 -9.45
N SER A 111 -10.96 -7.05 -8.75
CA SER A 111 -10.96 -6.64 -7.35
C SER A 111 -11.73 -5.32 -7.15
N GLY A 112 -11.56 -4.37 -8.06
CA GLY A 112 -12.32 -3.13 -8.05
C GLY A 112 -13.82 -3.34 -8.15
N LEU A 113 -14.29 -4.21 -9.06
CA LEU A 113 -15.72 -4.58 -9.17
C LEU A 113 -16.24 -5.23 -7.89
N MET A 114 -15.46 -6.15 -7.30
CA MET A 114 -15.84 -6.80 -6.04
C MET A 114 -15.92 -5.80 -4.87
N LEU A 115 -15.00 -4.84 -4.77
CA LEU A 115 -15.05 -3.79 -3.74
C LEU A 115 -16.27 -2.89 -3.91
N VAL A 116 -16.63 -2.51 -5.14
CA VAL A 116 -17.88 -1.77 -5.42
C VAL A 116 -19.08 -2.58 -4.93
N LEU A 117 -19.12 -3.87 -5.25
CA LEU A 117 -20.21 -4.76 -4.84
C LEU A 117 -20.30 -4.88 -3.31
N LEU A 118 -19.18 -5.10 -2.63
CA LEU A 118 -19.12 -5.15 -1.16
C LEU A 118 -19.61 -3.85 -0.52
N GLY A 119 -19.22 -2.70 -1.06
CA GLY A 119 -19.70 -1.40 -0.60
C GLY A 119 -21.20 -1.22 -0.84
N ALA A 120 -21.70 -1.58 -2.04
CA ALA A 120 -23.10 -1.49 -2.41
C ALA A 120 -24.00 -2.40 -1.54
N LEU A 121 -23.52 -3.60 -1.22
CA LEU A 121 -24.20 -4.56 -0.33
C LEU A 121 -24.09 -4.21 1.16
N LYS A 122 -23.50 -3.05 1.52
CA LYS A 122 -23.32 -2.59 2.91
C LYS A 122 -22.44 -3.49 3.78
N LEU A 123 -21.55 -4.26 3.17
CA LEU A 123 -20.65 -5.19 3.86
C LEU A 123 -19.41 -4.50 4.48
N GLY A 124 -19.24 -3.20 4.30
CA GLY A 124 -18.15 -2.42 4.91
C GLY A 124 -18.12 -2.48 6.45
N SER A 125 -19.27 -2.74 7.09
CA SER A 125 -19.31 -2.94 8.54
C SER A 125 -18.78 -4.31 8.98
N LEU A 126 -18.83 -5.33 8.11
CA LEU A 126 -18.34 -6.68 8.41
C LEU A 126 -16.82 -6.74 8.47
N ILE A 127 -16.14 -6.10 7.52
CA ILE A 127 -14.67 -6.05 7.45
C ILE A 127 -14.08 -5.42 8.72
N ARG A 128 -14.83 -4.53 9.38
CA ARG A 128 -14.45 -3.92 10.65
C ARG A 128 -14.29 -4.90 11.81
N HIS A 129 -14.83 -6.12 11.70
CA HIS A 129 -14.83 -7.13 12.77
C HIS A 129 -13.63 -8.08 12.72
N ILE A 130 -12.67 -7.85 11.82
CA ILE A 130 -11.44 -8.65 11.78
C ILE A 130 -10.70 -8.49 13.12
N PRO A 131 -10.34 -9.62 13.79
CA PRO A 131 -9.66 -9.57 15.08
C PRO A 131 -8.30 -8.88 15.01
N HIS A 132 -7.97 -8.11 16.03
CA HIS A 132 -6.70 -7.36 16.10
C HIS A 132 -5.46 -8.25 15.97
N ALA A 133 -5.48 -9.46 16.59
CA ALA A 133 -4.39 -10.42 16.50
C ALA A 133 -4.13 -10.88 15.04
N VAL A 134 -5.19 -11.03 14.22
CA VAL A 134 -5.06 -11.32 12.79
C VAL A 134 -4.37 -10.17 12.07
N THR A 135 -4.80 -8.93 12.33
CA THR A 135 -4.20 -7.74 11.70
C THR A 135 -2.72 -7.62 12.02
N VAL A 136 -2.34 -7.76 13.30
CA VAL A 136 -0.93 -7.67 13.72
C VAL A 136 -0.09 -8.81 13.15
N GLY A 137 -0.58 -10.06 13.19
CA GLY A 137 0.12 -11.21 12.61
C GLY A 137 0.38 -11.04 11.10
N PHE A 138 -0.63 -10.59 10.40
CA PHE A 138 -0.61 -10.28 8.99
C PHE A 138 0.36 -9.15 8.63
N THR A 139 0.29 -7.98 9.30
CA THR A 139 1.18 -6.85 9.00
C THR A 139 2.64 -7.17 9.28
N CYS A 140 2.93 -7.93 10.35
CA CYS A 140 4.29 -8.39 10.65
C CYS A 140 4.78 -9.43 9.63
N GLY A 141 3.92 -10.36 9.19
CA GLY A 141 4.25 -11.33 8.14
C GLY A 141 4.59 -10.68 6.82
N ILE A 142 3.76 -9.71 6.39
CA ILE A 142 4.04 -8.93 5.19
C ILE A 142 5.35 -8.15 5.31
N ALA A 143 5.57 -7.46 6.45
CA ALA A 143 6.79 -6.68 6.65
C ALA A 143 8.04 -7.56 6.51
N ALA A 144 8.03 -8.78 7.07
CA ALA A 144 9.12 -9.74 6.92
C ALA A 144 9.31 -10.19 5.46
N THR A 145 8.22 -10.49 4.74
CA THR A 145 8.28 -10.94 3.34
C THR A 145 8.78 -9.84 2.42
N ILE A 146 8.33 -8.59 2.61
CA ILE A 146 8.82 -7.44 1.83
C ILE A 146 10.29 -7.20 2.14
N LEU A 147 10.69 -7.23 3.41
CA LEU A 147 12.09 -7.05 3.79
C LEU A 147 12.99 -8.07 3.09
N ALA A 148 12.59 -9.35 3.07
CA ALA A 148 13.32 -10.38 2.33
C ALA A 148 13.42 -10.06 0.84
N SER A 149 12.35 -9.58 0.21
CA SER A 149 12.36 -9.19 -1.21
C SER A 149 13.29 -8.00 -1.49
N GLN A 150 13.51 -7.12 -0.52
CA GLN A 150 14.40 -5.96 -0.70
C GLN A 150 15.88 -6.31 -0.63
N LEU A 151 16.25 -7.45 -0.06
CA LEU A 151 17.66 -7.85 0.08
C LEU A 151 18.40 -7.94 -1.27
N LYS A 152 17.69 -8.29 -2.35
CA LYS A 152 18.22 -8.33 -3.70
C LYS A 152 18.70 -6.96 -4.16
N ASP A 153 17.78 -5.99 -4.21
CA ASP A 153 18.09 -4.65 -4.72
C ASP A 153 18.97 -3.85 -3.73
N LEU A 154 18.79 -4.08 -2.41
CA LEU A 154 19.62 -3.50 -1.37
C LEU A 154 21.08 -3.94 -1.49
N GLY A 155 21.32 -5.22 -1.74
CA GLY A 155 22.66 -5.79 -1.91
C GLY A 155 23.18 -5.73 -3.35
N GLY A 156 22.37 -5.30 -4.31
CA GLY A 156 22.71 -5.38 -5.74
C GLY A 156 23.02 -6.82 -6.16
N LEU A 157 22.29 -7.80 -5.60
CA LEU A 157 22.57 -9.23 -5.81
C LEU A 157 22.13 -9.68 -7.21
N THR A 158 22.97 -10.45 -7.86
CA THR A 158 22.65 -11.08 -9.14
C THR A 158 22.11 -12.48 -8.91
N ILE A 159 20.83 -12.71 -9.25
CA ILE A 159 20.17 -14.01 -9.10
C ILE A 159 20.09 -14.67 -10.48
N GLN A 160 20.50 -15.94 -10.56
CA GLN A 160 20.33 -16.76 -11.75
C GLN A 160 18.91 -17.35 -11.76
N GLY A 161 18.10 -17.00 -12.78
CA GLY A 161 16.73 -17.47 -12.94
C GLY A 161 15.66 -16.59 -12.30
N ALA A 162 14.45 -17.14 -12.20
CA ALA A 162 13.32 -16.42 -11.62
C ALA A 162 13.37 -16.41 -10.09
N GLU A 163 13.06 -15.27 -9.48
CA GLU A 163 12.97 -15.14 -8.02
C GLU A 163 11.73 -15.87 -7.50
N PRO A 164 11.87 -16.80 -6.50
CA PRO A 164 10.74 -17.52 -5.94
C PRO A 164 9.78 -16.60 -5.21
N GLY A 165 8.46 -16.90 -5.28
CA GLY A 165 7.44 -16.21 -4.53
C GLY A 165 7.50 -16.46 -3.01
N PRO A 166 7.55 -17.74 -2.55
CA PRO A 166 7.52 -18.07 -1.12
C PRO A 166 8.76 -17.59 -0.36
N PHE A 167 8.57 -17.20 0.92
CA PHE A 167 9.58 -16.55 1.76
C PHE A 167 10.87 -17.39 1.93
N PHE A 168 10.76 -18.66 2.34
CA PHE A 168 11.94 -19.50 2.64
C PHE A 168 12.76 -19.87 1.39
N PRO A 169 12.16 -20.32 0.27
CA PRO A 169 12.90 -20.51 -0.99
C PRO A 169 13.58 -19.24 -1.49
N LYS A 170 12.90 -18.08 -1.36
CA LYS A 170 13.48 -16.78 -1.69
C LYS A 170 14.72 -16.49 -0.85
N LEU A 171 14.62 -16.66 0.47
CA LEU A 171 15.74 -16.42 1.38
C LEU A 171 16.93 -17.35 1.05
N ALA A 172 16.68 -18.63 0.73
CA ALA A 172 17.73 -19.56 0.35
C ALA A 172 18.48 -19.11 -0.91
N ILE A 173 17.76 -18.68 -1.96
CA ILE A 173 18.39 -18.19 -3.21
C ILE A 173 19.18 -16.89 -2.94
N LEU A 174 18.66 -15.98 -2.13
CA LEU A 174 19.36 -14.75 -1.76
C LEU A 174 20.65 -15.02 -0.99
N LEU A 175 20.65 -16.02 -0.08
CA LEU A 175 21.84 -16.45 0.64
C LEU A 175 22.90 -17.04 -0.31
N HIS A 176 22.47 -17.83 -1.30
CA HIS A 176 23.38 -18.33 -2.35
C HIS A 176 23.94 -17.23 -3.25
N ALA A 177 23.19 -16.13 -3.44
CA ALA A 177 23.62 -14.98 -4.23
C ALA A 177 24.53 -13.99 -3.45
N LEU A 178 24.74 -14.16 -2.15
CA LEU A 178 25.59 -13.26 -1.33
C LEU A 178 27.00 -13.01 -1.90
N PRO A 179 27.69 -13.99 -2.54
CA PRO A 179 28.99 -13.72 -3.15
C PRO A 179 28.97 -12.67 -4.27
N THR A 180 27.78 -12.36 -4.83
CA THR A 180 27.59 -11.33 -5.88
C THR A 180 27.29 -9.94 -5.30
N LEU A 181 27.37 -9.76 -3.99
CA LEU A 181 27.05 -8.52 -3.30
C LEU A 181 27.85 -7.35 -3.87
N ASN A 182 27.12 -6.30 -4.27
CA ASN A 182 27.70 -5.05 -4.72
C ASN A 182 27.85 -4.11 -3.51
N PRO A 183 29.08 -3.81 -3.03
CA PRO A 183 29.29 -2.99 -1.85
C PRO A 183 28.77 -1.55 -2.01
N TRP A 184 28.78 -1.01 -3.23
CA TRP A 184 28.27 0.33 -3.51
C TRP A 184 26.74 0.40 -3.43
N ALA A 185 26.04 -0.61 -3.96
CA ALA A 185 24.59 -0.73 -3.83
C ALA A 185 24.20 -0.87 -2.35
N PHE A 186 24.88 -1.74 -1.62
CA PHE A 186 24.63 -1.98 -0.21
C PHE A 186 24.88 -0.72 0.65
N ALA A 187 25.98 -0.01 0.40
CA ALA A 187 26.28 1.25 1.09
C ALA A 187 25.25 2.34 0.79
N LEU A 188 24.81 2.49 -0.48
CA LEU A 188 23.78 3.45 -0.85
C LEU A 188 22.43 3.13 -0.23
N GLY A 189 22.02 1.85 -0.25
CA GLY A 189 20.74 1.43 0.31
C GLY A 189 20.68 1.57 1.83
N LEU A 190 21.70 1.09 2.55
CA LEU A 190 21.82 1.29 4.00
C LEU A 190 21.98 2.75 4.37
N GLY A 191 22.77 3.50 3.60
CA GLY A 191 22.97 4.95 3.79
C GLY A 191 21.64 5.70 3.65
N ALA A 192 20.82 5.35 2.63
CA ALA A 192 19.52 5.94 2.46
C ALA A 192 18.59 5.61 3.64
N ALA A 193 18.54 4.35 4.09
CA ALA A 193 17.74 3.95 5.25
C ALA A 193 18.21 4.67 6.52
N ALA A 194 19.51 4.72 6.79
CA ALA A 194 20.09 5.41 7.94
C ALA A 194 19.79 6.91 7.91
N LEU A 195 19.90 7.55 6.74
CA LEU A 195 19.60 8.98 6.58
C LEU A 195 18.11 9.27 6.84
N ILE A 196 17.19 8.39 6.40
CA ILE A 196 15.76 8.53 6.70
C ILE A 196 15.53 8.47 8.22
N PHE A 197 16.12 7.48 8.92
CA PHE A 197 15.97 7.37 10.37
C PHE A 197 16.59 8.57 11.10
N LEU A 198 17.76 9.02 10.67
CA LEU A 198 18.44 10.19 11.23
C LEU A 198 17.61 11.46 11.07
N LEU A 199 17.09 11.72 9.86
CA LEU A 199 16.21 12.87 9.59
C LEU A 199 14.91 12.80 10.37
N LYS A 200 14.33 11.61 10.51
CA LYS A 200 13.12 11.40 11.33
C LYS A 200 13.37 11.75 12.80
N TRP A 201 14.58 11.50 13.30
CA TRP A 201 14.95 11.83 14.67
C TRP A 201 15.30 13.31 14.85
N LEU A 202 16.13 13.88 13.95
CA LEU A 202 16.60 15.27 14.06
C LEU A 202 15.59 16.30 13.59
N ARG A 203 14.86 16.00 12.50
CA ARG A 203 13.97 16.92 11.79
C ARG A 203 12.72 16.18 11.29
N PRO A 204 11.78 15.79 12.17
CA PRO A 204 10.64 14.93 11.82
C PRO A 204 9.68 15.52 10.78
N LEU A 205 9.75 16.85 10.56
CA LEU A 205 8.95 17.55 9.54
C LEU A 205 9.59 17.51 8.13
N TRP A 206 10.86 17.12 8.02
CA TRP A 206 11.55 17.09 6.74
C TRP A 206 11.14 15.83 5.94
N PRO A 207 11.10 15.93 4.59
CA PRO A 207 10.74 14.82 3.73
C PRO A 207 11.92 13.82 3.59
N GLY A 208 12.24 13.12 4.67
CA GLY A 208 13.44 12.29 4.79
C GLY A 208 13.59 11.26 3.68
N MET A 209 12.49 10.66 3.18
CA MET A 209 12.55 9.69 2.08
C MET A 209 13.00 10.34 0.77
N LEU A 210 12.45 11.51 0.42
CA LEU A 210 12.85 12.21 -0.80
C LEU A 210 14.33 12.66 -0.70
N ILE A 211 14.72 13.26 0.43
CA ILE A 211 16.09 13.71 0.65
C ILE A 211 17.07 12.53 0.52
N ALA A 212 16.79 11.40 1.15
CA ALA A 212 17.66 10.23 1.11
C ALA A 212 17.81 9.68 -0.32
N VAL A 213 16.71 9.57 -1.06
CA VAL A 213 16.74 9.10 -2.46
C VAL A 213 17.47 10.10 -3.36
N THR A 214 17.25 11.41 -3.18
CA THR A 214 17.96 12.46 -3.96
C THR A 214 19.46 12.47 -3.67
N VAL A 215 19.87 12.35 -2.40
CA VAL A 215 21.27 12.27 -2.01
C VAL A 215 21.91 11.01 -2.60
N ALA A 216 21.26 9.84 -2.50
CA ALA A 216 21.77 8.61 -3.07
C ALA A 216 21.88 8.68 -4.61
N ALA A 217 20.90 9.29 -5.30
CA ALA A 217 20.95 9.52 -6.73
C ALA A 217 22.10 10.47 -7.13
N ALA A 218 22.28 11.57 -6.42
CA ALA A 218 23.37 12.49 -6.65
C ALA A 218 24.75 11.83 -6.42
N MET A 219 24.91 11.07 -5.33
CA MET A 219 26.15 10.33 -5.06
C MET A 219 26.45 9.30 -6.16
N ALA A 220 25.46 8.52 -6.56
CA ALA A 220 25.62 7.51 -7.61
C ALA A 220 26.02 8.15 -8.95
N ALA A 221 25.38 9.26 -9.32
CA ALA A 221 25.65 9.97 -10.57
C ALA A 221 27.01 10.68 -10.56
N LEU A 222 27.34 11.43 -9.49
CA LEU A 222 28.57 12.22 -9.40
C LEU A 222 29.81 11.33 -9.23
N LEU A 223 29.72 10.29 -8.41
CA LEU A 223 30.83 9.37 -8.13
C LEU A 223 30.86 8.19 -9.09
N ARG A 224 29.90 8.11 -10.03
CA ARG A 224 29.78 7.05 -11.06
C ARG A 224 29.83 5.66 -10.47
N PHE A 225 29.10 5.42 -9.38
CA PHE A 225 29.04 4.11 -8.78
C PHE A 225 28.40 3.08 -9.73
N PRO A 226 28.97 1.86 -9.83
CA PRO A 226 28.43 0.80 -10.68
C PRO A 226 27.19 0.15 -10.01
N VAL A 227 26.07 0.87 -10.00
CA VAL A 227 24.82 0.43 -9.38
C VAL A 227 23.67 0.53 -10.38
N GLU A 228 22.70 -0.39 -10.25
CA GLU A 228 21.49 -0.32 -11.06
C GLU A 228 20.63 0.89 -10.65
N THR A 229 20.13 1.61 -11.65
CA THR A 229 19.21 2.74 -11.49
C THR A 229 17.89 2.49 -12.20
N ILE A 230 16.89 3.34 -11.96
CA ILE A 230 15.63 3.29 -12.72
C ILE A 230 15.90 3.41 -14.22
N GLY A 231 16.82 4.28 -14.61
CA GLY A 231 17.20 4.47 -16.01
C GLY A 231 17.84 3.22 -16.63
N SER A 232 18.75 2.57 -15.93
CA SER A 232 19.45 1.39 -16.47
C SER A 232 18.54 0.16 -16.58
N ARG A 233 17.58 -0.01 -15.65
CA ARG A 233 16.72 -1.22 -15.60
C ARG A 233 15.41 -1.05 -16.37
N PHE A 234 14.81 0.15 -16.37
CA PHE A 234 13.49 0.42 -16.93
C PHE A 234 13.51 1.41 -18.10
N GLY A 235 14.66 1.98 -18.46
CA GLY A 235 14.77 3.00 -19.50
C GLY A 235 14.32 4.41 -19.04
N GLY A 236 14.03 4.60 -17.75
CA GLY A 236 13.52 5.85 -17.18
C GLY A 236 12.01 5.86 -16.99
N LEU A 237 11.47 7.04 -16.66
CA LEU A 237 10.02 7.25 -16.56
C LEU A 237 9.49 7.81 -17.88
N PRO A 238 8.31 7.36 -18.35
CA PRO A 238 7.70 7.93 -19.55
C PRO A 238 7.36 9.40 -19.32
N HIS A 239 7.63 10.21 -20.38
CA HIS A 239 7.26 11.61 -20.40
C HIS A 239 5.79 11.72 -20.87
N GLY A 240 4.87 11.99 -19.98
CA GLY A 240 3.49 12.24 -20.36
C GLY A 240 2.45 11.88 -19.30
N VAL A 241 1.21 12.24 -19.63
CA VAL A 241 0.04 11.88 -18.81
C VAL A 241 -0.29 10.41 -19.09
N PRO A 242 -0.64 9.62 -18.05
CA PRO A 242 -1.06 8.25 -18.28
C PRO A 242 -2.29 8.20 -19.20
N VAL A 243 -2.24 7.31 -20.19
CA VAL A 243 -3.31 7.13 -21.18
C VAL A 243 -4.07 5.85 -20.83
N PRO A 244 -5.41 5.89 -20.87
CA PRO A 244 -6.20 4.70 -20.55
C PRO A 244 -6.09 3.63 -21.65
N HIS A 245 -5.93 2.38 -21.26
CA HIS A 245 -5.93 1.22 -22.12
C HIS A 245 -6.89 0.17 -21.56
N TRP A 246 -7.71 -0.42 -22.42
CA TRP A 246 -8.60 -1.48 -21.98
C TRP A 246 -7.80 -2.78 -21.83
N PRO A 247 -7.80 -3.43 -20.63
CA PRO A 247 -7.12 -4.70 -20.47
C PRO A 247 -7.81 -5.79 -21.30
N GLN A 248 -7.02 -6.73 -21.83
CA GLN A 248 -7.58 -7.86 -22.58
C GLN A 248 -8.23 -8.84 -21.60
N ILE A 249 -9.56 -8.79 -21.50
CA ILE A 249 -10.34 -9.61 -20.59
C ILE A 249 -10.93 -10.80 -21.36
N THR A 250 -10.57 -12.02 -20.94
CA THR A 250 -11.21 -13.24 -21.41
C THR A 250 -11.84 -13.99 -20.23
N LEU A 251 -12.97 -14.68 -20.45
CA LEU A 251 -13.65 -15.40 -19.38
C LEU A 251 -12.75 -16.47 -18.73
N HIS A 252 -11.94 -17.15 -19.53
CA HIS A 252 -10.96 -18.13 -19.04
C HIS A 252 -9.93 -17.50 -18.08
N LEU A 253 -9.36 -16.35 -18.47
CA LEU A 253 -8.41 -15.62 -17.65
C LEU A 253 -9.06 -15.13 -16.33
N MET A 254 -10.32 -14.66 -16.40
CA MET A 254 -11.04 -14.24 -15.18
C MET A 254 -11.19 -15.37 -14.18
N TRP A 255 -11.51 -16.60 -14.62
CA TRP A 255 -11.59 -17.75 -13.73
C TRP A 255 -10.26 -18.10 -13.08
N GLN A 256 -9.17 -18.02 -13.82
CA GLN A 256 -7.82 -18.28 -13.28
C GLN A 256 -7.39 -17.21 -12.27
N LEU A 257 -7.77 -15.95 -12.51
CA LEU A 257 -7.43 -14.81 -11.65
C LEU A 257 -8.36 -14.61 -10.45
N LEU A 258 -9.48 -15.35 -10.38
CA LEU A 258 -10.47 -15.17 -9.32
C LEU A 258 -9.90 -15.28 -7.90
N PRO A 259 -9.03 -16.26 -7.56
CA PRO A 259 -8.41 -16.34 -6.23
C PRO A 259 -7.55 -15.11 -5.91
N SER A 260 -6.77 -14.65 -6.88
CA SER A 260 -5.96 -13.45 -6.74
C SER A 260 -6.84 -12.21 -6.55
N ALA A 261 -7.90 -12.03 -7.36
CA ALA A 261 -8.83 -10.92 -7.25
C ALA A 261 -9.55 -10.89 -5.89
N LEU A 262 -9.93 -12.05 -5.34
CA LEU A 262 -10.48 -12.15 -3.99
C LEU A 262 -9.47 -11.71 -2.92
N SER A 263 -8.21 -12.13 -3.05
CA SER A 263 -7.14 -11.73 -2.13
C SER A 263 -6.90 -10.22 -2.15
N PHE A 264 -6.85 -9.62 -3.36
CA PHE A 264 -6.75 -8.17 -3.53
C PHE A 264 -7.95 -7.43 -2.92
N THR A 265 -9.15 -7.97 -3.09
CA THR A 265 -10.39 -7.40 -2.56
C THR A 265 -10.41 -7.40 -1.04
N LEU A 266 -10.09 -8.54 -0.43
CA LEU A 266 -10.03 -8.67 1.03
C LEU A 266 -8.98 -7.74 1.62
N LEU A 267 -7.77 -7.79 1.09
CA LEU A 267 -6.68 -6.95 1.57
C LEU A 267 -7.00 -5.46 1.40
N GLY A 268 -7.46 -5.05 0.20
CA GLY A 268 -7.78 -3.66 -0.10
C GLY A 268 -8.91 -3.11 0.77
N GLY A 269 -9.95 -3.91 1.00
CA GLY A 269 -11.06 -3.55 1.88
C GLY A 269 -10.61 -3.37 3.32
N VAL A 270 -9.82 -4.32 3.84
CA VAL A 270 -9.29 -4.27 5.22
C VAL A 270 -8.39 -3.06 5.42
N GLU A 271 -7.39 -2.88 4.55
CA GLU A 271 -6.39 -1.83 4.68
C GLU A 271 -7.03 -0.44 4.56
N SER A 272 -7.93 -0.24 3.59
CA SER A 272 -8.66 1.02 3.43
C SER A 272 -9.50 1.39 4.64
N LEU A 273 -10.26 0.43 5.18
CA LEU A 273 -11.11 0.70 6.35
C LEU A 273 -10.30 0.86 7.63
N LEU A 274 -9.17 0.16 7.79
CA LEU A 274 -8.24 0.40 8.89
C LEU A 274 -7.62 1.79 8.81
N SER A 275 -7.17 2.21 7.63
CA SER A 275 -6.64 3.55 7.40
C SER A 275 -7.67 4.64 7.73
N ALA A 276 -8.92 4.47 7.28
CA ALA A 276 -10.01 5.37 7.58
C ALA A 276 -10.32 5.41 9.09
N LYS A 277 -10.27 4.26 9.78
CA LYS A 277 -10.47 4.17 11.24
C LYS A 277 -9.35 4.86 12.02
N VAL A 278 -8.11 4.74 11.58
CA VAL A 278 -6.97 5.47 12.17
C VAL A 278 -7.17 6.98 12.00
N ALA A 279 -7.59 7.43 10.82
CA ALA A 279 -7.93 8.84 10.58
C ALA A 279 -9.05 9.34 11.50
N ASP A 280 -10.08 8.53 11.71
CA ASP A 280 -11.16 8.84 12.66
C ASP A 280 -10.62 9.03 14.09
N GLY A 281 -9.74 8.13 14.54
CA GLY A 281 -9.11 8.21 15.86
C GLY A 281 -8.22 9.45 16.04
N MET A 282 -7.53 9.88 14.97
CA MET A 282 -6.67 11.07 15.00
C MET A 282 -7.45 12.38 14.97
N THR A 283 -8.67 12.40 14.39
CA THR A 283 -9.41 13.65 14.08
C THR A 283 -10.72 13.77 14.82
N GLY A 284 -11.20 12.72 15.48
CA GLY A 284 -12.53 12.66 16.12
C GLY A 284 -13.70 12.62 15.13
N ARG A 285 -13.44 12.55 13.83
CA ARG A 285 -14.48 12.51 12.79
C ARG A 285 -14.73 11.08 12.35
N LYS A 286 -15.93 10.78 11.83
CA LYS A 286 -16.31 9.43 11.39
C LYS A 286 -16.34 9.33 9.86
N HIS A 287 -15.73 8.27 9.32
CA HIS A 287 -15.82 7.91 7.91
C HIS A 287 -17.13 7.17 7.58
N ARG A 288 -17.40 7.01 6.29
CA ARG A 288 -18.53 6.23 5.74
C ARG A 288 -17.96 4.97 5.06
N SER A 289 -17.94 3.85 5.78
CA SER A 289 -17.26 2.62 5.35
C SER A 289 -17.74 2.10 4.00
N ASN A 290 -19.06 2.13 3.72
CA ASN A 290 -19.59 1.63 2.45
C ASN A 290 -19.18 2.51 1.27
N MET A 291 -19.27 3.85 1.44
CA MET A 291 -18.81 4.78 0.41
C MET A 291 -17.30 4.68 0.19
N GLU A 292 -16.54 4.40 1.23
CA GLU A 292 -15.10 4.19 1.15
C GLU A 292 -14.79 2.96 0.28
N LEU A 293 -15.45 1.82 0.48
CA LEU A 293 -15.28 0.63 -0.35
C LEU A 293 -15.69 0.86 -1.81
N VAL A 294 -16.80 1.56 -2.04
CA VAL A 294 -17.21 1.93 -3.40
C VAL A 294 -16.15 2.79 -4.08
N ALA A 295 -15.65 3.80 -3.39
CA ALA A 295 -14.60 4.68 -3.90
C ALA A 295 -13.31 3.92 -4.23
N GLN A 296 -12.88 3.02 -3.32
CA GLN A 296 -11.73 2.15 -3.53
C GLN A 296 -11.92 1.24 -4.74
N GLY A 297 -13.13 0.68 -4.90
CA GLY A 297 -13.46 -0.17 -6.03
C GLY A 297 -13.38 0.60 -7.36
N ILE A 298 -14.01 1.77 -7.45
CA ILE A 298 -13.94 2.64 -8.63
C ILE A 298 -12.48 3.05 -8.92
N ALA A 299 -11.73 3.41 -7.88
CA ALA A 299 -10.33 3.79 -8.01
C ALA A 299 -9.46 2.64 -8.55
N ASN A 300 -9.69 1.38 -8.12
CA ASN A 300 -9.00 0.21 -8.64
C ASN A 300 -9.37 -0.08 -10.11
N ILE A 301 -10.65 0.00 -10.46
CA ILE A 301 -11.10 -0.16 -11.86
C ILE A 301 -10.38 0.85 -12.76
N VAL A 302 -10.41 2.13 -12.39
CA VAL A 302 -9.80 3.18 -13.21
C VAL A 302 -8.27 3.11 -13.16
N SER A 303 -7.65 2.80 -12.02
CA SER A 303 -6.21 2.56 -11.93
C SER A 303 -5.75 1.47 -12.91
N ALA A 304 -6.46 0.36 -12.98
CA ALA A 304 -6.18 -0.72 -13.94
C ALA A 304 -6.24 -0.24 -15.39
N LEU A 305 -7.24 0.57 -15.74
CA LEU A 305 -7.37 1.15 -17.09
C LEU A 305 -6.20 2.07 -17.45
N PHE A 306 -5.64 2.78 -16.49
CA PHE A 306 -4.48 3.65 -16.69
C PHE A 306 -3.14 2.93 -16.46
N GLY A 307 -3.14 1.59 -16.41
CA GLY A 307 -1.93 0.79 -16.26
C GLY A 307 -1.30 0.84 -14.86
N GLY A 308 -2.02 1.36 -13.86
CA GLY A 308 -1.60 1.35 -12.47
C GLY A 308 -1.77 -0.02 -11.81
N ILE A 309 -1.16 -0.16 -10.64
CA ILE A 309 -1.33 -1.33 -9.77
C ILE A 309 -2.49 -1.11 -8.79
N SER A 310 -2.67 -2.03 -7.82
CA SER A 310 -3.75 -1.89 -6.83
C SER A 310 -3.60 -0.62 -6.00
N VAL A 311 -4.70 0.12 -5.87
CA VAL A 311 -4.81 1.30 -5.01
C VAL A 311 -5.59 0.97 -3.74
N THR A 312 -5.12 1.48 -2.62
CA THR A 312 -5.83 1.42 -1.34
C THR A 312 -5.56 2.66 -0.51
N GLY A 313 -6.39 2.90 0.49
CA GLY A 313 -6.10 3.93 1.50
C GLY A 313 -4.92 3.52 2.36
N THR A 314 -3.91 4.36 2.45
CA THR A 314 -2.67 4.03 3.16
C THR A 314 -2.59 4.75 4.51
N ILE A 315 -2.38 4.00 5.60
CA ILE A 315 -2.32 4.55 6.97
C ILE A 315 -1.24 5.63 7.09
N ALA A 316 -0.03 5.35 6.62
CA ALA A 316 1.11 6.26 6.76
C ALA A 316 0.91 7.59 6.04
N ARG A 317 0.41 7.58 4.79
CA ARG A 317 0.13 8.80 4.01
C ARG A 317 -1.04 9.57 4.61
N THR A 318 -2.10 8.87 5.04
CA THR A 318 -3.26 9.45 5.69
C THR A 318 -2.89 10.15 6.99
N ALA A 319 -2.08 9.51 7.83
CA ALA A 319 -1.57 10.13 9.06
C ALA A 319 -0.66 11.34 8.77
N THR A 320 0.18 11.26 7.73
CA THR A 320 1.00 12.41 7.30
C THR A 320 0.13 13.56 6.83
N ASN A 321 -0.92 13.29 6.05
CA ASN A 321 -1.89 14.28 5.58
C ASN A 321 -2.55 15.04 6.75
N ILE A 322 -3.02 14.30 7.74
CA ILE A 322 -3.63 14.88 8.96
C ILE A 322 -2.62 15.73 9.72
N ARG A 323 -1.42 15.22 9.96
CA ARG A 323 -0.35 15.95 10.68
C ARG A 323 0.12 17.19 9.93
N ALA A 324 0.06 17.20 8.61
CA ALA A 324 0.35 18.35 7.78
C ALA A 324 -0.78 19.40 7.74
N GLY A 325 -1.89 19.15 8.44
CA GLY A 325 -2.97 20.10 8.59
C GLY A 325 -4.10 19.98 7.56
N ALA A 326 -4.25 18.83 6.90
CA ALA A 326 -5.36 18.61 5.97
C ALA A 326 -6.70 18.82 6.67
N CYS A 327 -7.63 19.46 5.97
CA CYS A 327 -8.97 19.76 6.45
C CYS A 327 -10.06 18.99 5.68
N SER A 328 -9.74 18.53 4.46
CA SER A 328 -10.74 17.97 3.55
C SER A 328 -10.13 16.99 2.54
N PRO A 329 -10.97 16.29 1.75
CA PRO A 329 -10.52 15.42 0.67
C PRO A 329 -9.76 16.16 -0.45
N VAL A 330 -9.86 17.49 -0.52
CA VAL A 330 -9.15 18.30 -1.52
C VAL A 330 -7.62 18.14 -1.36
N SER A 331 -7.11 17.92 -0.13
CA SER A 331 -5.69 17.65 0.09
C SER A 331 -5.20 16.44 -0.68
N GLY A 332 -5.97 15.35 -0.71
CA GLY A 332 -5.61 14.15 -1.46
C GLY A 332 -5.78 14.31 -2.98
N MET A 333 -6.74 15.11 -3.43
CA MET A 333 -6.86 15.46 -4.86
C MET A 333 -5.63 16.29 -5.30
N LEU A 334 -5.23 17.27 -4.50
CA LEU A 334 -4.03 18.10 -4.75
C LEU A 334 -2.74 17.27 -4.66
N HIS A 335 -2.65 16.31 -3.73
CA HIS A 335 -1.56 15.35 -3.69
C HIS A 335 -1.36 14.64 -5.05
N SER A 336 -2.44 14.14 -5.65
CA SER A 336 -2.40 13.50 -6.96
C SER A 336 -2.00 14.47 -8.09
N ALA A 337 -2.50 15.70 -8.04
CA ALA A 337 -2.12 16.75 -9.00
C ALA A 337 -0.63 17.13 -8.88
N PHE A 338 -0.10 17.24 -7.66
CA PHE A 338 1.33 17.49 -7.45
C PHE A 338 2.20 16.33 -7.91
N LEU A 339 1.79 15.08 -7.72
CA LEU A 339 2.50 13.92 -8.26
C LEU A 339 2.54 13.95 -9.79
N LEU A 340 1.42 14.30 -10.43
CA LEU A 340 1.38 14.47 -11.87
C LEU A 340 2.34 15.58 -12.33
N ALA A 341 2.34 16.72 -11.65
CA ALA A 341 3.27 17.80 -11.94
C ALA A 341 4.74 17.36 -11.78
N PHE A 342 5.06 16.58 -10.74
CA PHE A 342 6.40 16.03 -10.54
C PHE A 342 6.83 15.09 -11.66
N ILE A 343 5.94 14.21 -12.16
CA ILE A 343 6.25 13.36 -13.31
C ILE A 343 6.56 14.19 -14.54
N LEU A 344 5.72 15.19 -14.84
CA LEU A 344 5.89 16.01 -16.05
C LEU A 344 7.19 16.82 -16.03
N VAL A 345 7.66 17.24 -14.85
CA VAL A 345 8.84 18.11 -14.71
C VAL A 345 10.10 17.31 -14.38
N ALA A 346 10.00 16.32 -13.50
CA ALA A 346 11.15 15.66 -12.89
C ALA A 346 11.38 14.22 -13.40
N ALA A 347 10.62 13.74 -14.40
CA ALA A 347 10.81 12.39 -14.95
C ALA A 347 12.27 12.07 -15.36
N PRO A 348 13.01 12.98 -16.02
CA PRO A 348 14.41 12.70 -16.36
C PRO A 348 15.31 12.48 -15.15
N LEU A 349 15.04 13.17 -14.05
CA LEU A 349 15.83 13.03 -12.81
C LEU A 349 15.61 11.69 -12.13
N ALA A 350 14.42 11.10 -12.28
CA ALA A 350 14.10 9.79 -11.72
C ALA A 350 14.98 8.66 -12.31
N SER A 351 15.49 8.83 -13.54
CA SER A 351 16.39 7.86 -14.18
C SER A 351 17.68 7.64 -13.41
N PHE A 352 18.13 8.62 -12.65
CA PHE A 352 19.37 8.53 -11.83
C PHE A 352 19.14 7.85 -10.46
N VAL A 353 17.92 7.55 -10.09
CA VAL A 353 17.61 6.97 -8.77
C VAL A 353 18.09 5.53 -8.70
N PRO A 354 19.02 5.19 -7.76
CA PRO A 354 19.48 3.82 -7.55
C PRO A 354 18.36 2.94 -6.98
N LEU A 355 18.24 1.70 -7.49
CA LEU A 355 17.26 0.73 -6.97
C LEU A 355 17.55 0.39 -5.50
N ALA A 356 18.83 0.31 -5.13
CA ALA A 356 19.24 0.12 -3.75
C ALA A 356 18.70 1.21 -2.79
N ALA A 357 18.64 2.48 -3.23
CA ALA A 357 18.05 3.54 -2.43
C ALA A 357 16.55 3.36 -2.23
N LEU A 358 15.82 2.91 -3.26
CA LEU A 358 14.40 2.56 -3.15
C LEU A 358 14.19 1.36 -2.21
N ALA A 359 15.06 0.37 -2.28
CA ALA A 359 15.06 -0.76 -1.33
C ALA A 359 15.29 -0.26 0.10
N GLY A 360 16.22 0.67 0.32
CA GLY A 360 16.44 1.33 1.61
C GLY A 360 15.20 2.05 2.15
N VAL A 361 14.45 2.75 1.29
CA VAL A 361 13.15 3.34 1.64
C VAL A 361 12.17 2.25 2.13
N LEU A 362 12.08 1.13 1.42
CA LEU A 362 11.17 0.04 1.78
C LEU A 362 11.60 -0.69 3.07
N VAL A 363 12.87 -0.81 3.35
CA VAL A 363 13.37 -1.30 4.65
C VAL A 363 12.80 -0.45 5.80
N VAL A 364 12.84 0.88 5.66
CA VAL A 364 12.26 1.80 6.66
C VAL A 364 10.74 1.65 6.74
N VAL A 365 10.07 1.45 5.61
CA VAL A 365 8.61 1.21 5.58
C VAL A 365 8.26 -0.09 6.29
N CYS A 366 8.95 -1.19 6.00
CA CYS A 366 8.77 -2.48 6.69
C CYS A 366 8.97 -2.36 8.19
N TRP A 367 10.03 -1.65 8.61
CA TRP A 367 10.30 -1.38 10.02
C TRP A 367 9.17 -0.63 10.71
N ASN A 368 8.57 0.36 10.04
CA ASN A 368 7.46 1.14 10.59
C ASN A 368 6.12 0.40 10.51
N MET A 369 5.92 -0.45 9.50
CA MET A 369 4.69 -1.23 9.30
C MET A 369 4.57 -2.39 10.30
N ALA A 370 5.68 -3.00 10.69
CA ALA A 370 5.70 -4.06 11.69
C ALA A 370 5.28 -3.51 13.06
N GLU A 371 4.12 -3.93 13.54
CA GLU A 371 3.57 -3.54 14.84
C GLU A 371 4.25 -4.30 15.99
N LYS A 372 5.56 -4.13 16.14
CA LYS A 372 6.42 -4.90 17.04
C LYS A 372 5.94 -4.91 18.49
N ARG A 373 5.50 -3.75 19.00
CA ARG A 373 5.01 -3.64 20.39
C ARG A 373 3.74 -4.45 20.61
N GLU A 374 2.81 -4.38 19.67
CA GLU A 374 1.56 -5.15 19.71
C GLU A 374 1.82 -6.64 19.53
N PHE A 375 2.74 -7.01 18.61
CA PHE A 375 3.17 -8.40 18.42
C PHE A 375 3.65 -9.02 19.73
N TRP A 376 4.60 -8.39 20.42
CA TRP A 376 5.11 -8.87 21.71
C TRP A 376 4.05 -8.86 22.81
N ARG A 377 3.16 -7.88 22.84
CA ARG A 377 2.05 -7.81 23.79
C ARG A 377 1.08 -8.98 23.63
N LEU A 378 0.71 -9.30 22.39
CA LEU A 378 -0.25 -10.37 22.09
C LEU A 378 0.30 -11.77 22.39
N LEU A 379 1.62 -11.97 22.38
CA LEU A 379 2.24 -13.24 22.80
C LEU A 379 1.97 -13.56 24.28
N GLY A 380 1.65 -12.57 25.10
CA GLY A 380 1.27 -12.78 26.51
C GLY A 380 -0.12 -13.41 26.71
N TYR A 381 -0.96 -13.46 25.66
CA TYR A 381 -2.34 -13.96 25.77
C TYR A 381 -2.52 -15.22 24.93
N ARG A 382 -2.65 -16.41 25.53
CA ARG A 382 -2.62 -17.72 24.86
C ARG A 382 -3.49 -17.81 23.59
N ARG A 383 -4.73 -17.30 23.61
CA ARG A 383 -5.65 -17.37 22.47
C ARG A 383 -5.24 -16.41 21.36
N GLU A 384 -4.91 -15.18 21.73
CA GLU A 384 -4.45 -14.16 20.77
C GLU A 384 -3.10 -14.54 20.18
N MET A 385 -2.19 -15.14 20.96
CA MET A 385 -0.94 -15.71 20.52
C MET A 385 -1.15 -16.79 19.45
N ALA A 386 -2.08 -17.73 19.68
CA ALA A 386 -2.37 -18.77 18.70
C ALA A 386 -2.87 -18.20 17.37
N VAL A 387 -3.79 -17.23 17.41
CA VAL A 387 -4.30 -16.53 16.22
C VAL A 387 -3.20 -15.74 15.54
N LEU A 388 -2.39 -14.99 16.30
CA LEU A 388 -1.26 -14.21 15.82
C LEU A 388 -0.25 -15.08 15.09
N LEU A 389 0.23 -16.15 15.74
CA LEU A 389 1.26 -17.04 15.20
C LEU A 389 0.75 -17.84 14.00
N ALA A 390 -0.51 -18.30 14.03
CA ALA A 390 -1.12 -18.95 12.88
C ALA A 390 -1.18 -18.01 11.66
N THR A 391 -1.65 -16.76 11.87
CA THR A 391 -1.71 -15.76 10.79
C THR A 391 -0.31 -15.42 10.28
N PHE A 392 0.62 -15.10 11.16
CA PHE A 392 2.00 -14.76 10.82
C PHE A 392 2.71 -15.90 10.09
N GLY A 393 2.66 -17.11 10.67
CA GLY A 393 3.33 -18.28 10.14
C GLY A 393 2.80 -18.69 8.76
N LEU A 394 1.47 -18.73 8.58
CA LEU A 394 0.87 -19.06 7.30
C LEU A 394 1.12 -17.99 6.23
N THR A 395 1.19 -16.71 6.63
CA THR A 395 1.58 -15.63 5.72
C THR A 395 3.00 -15.85 5.17
N LEU A 396 3.94 -16.34 5.98
CA LEU A 396 5.32 -16.63 5.55
C LEU A 396 5.45 -17.96 4.79
N LEU A 397 4.72 -19.00 5.21
CA LEU A 397 4.85 -20.37 4.66
C LEU A 397 4.11 -20.57 3.35
N LYS A 398 2.96 -19.94 3.20
CA LYS A 398 2.06 -20.09 2.04
C LYS A 398 1.88 -18.75 1.34
N ASP A 399 0.87 -18.04 1.74
CA ASP A 399 0.61 -16.68 1.30
C ASP A 399 -0.29 -15.93 2.30
N LEU A 400 -0.50 -14.66 2.00
CA LEU A 400 -1.27 -13.73 2.78
C LEU A 400 -2.73 -14.17 3.00
N THR A 401 -3.36 -14.71 1.96
CA THR A 401 -4.77 -15.10 1.97
C THR A 401 -5.01 -16.23 2.96
N TYR A 402 -4.15 -17.26 2.91
CA TYR A 402 -4.20 -18.37 3.87
C TYR A 402 -3.98 -17.88 5.30
N GLY A 403 -3.05 -16.94 5.50
CA GLY A 403 -2.81 -16.34 6.82
C GLY A 403 -4.04 -15.65 7.40
N ILE A 404 -4.68 -14.78 6.63
CA ILE A 404 -5.88 -14.04 7.08
C ILE A 404 -7.05 -15.00 7.32
N VAL A 405 -7.35 -15.88 6.36
CA VAL A 405 -8.49 -16.80 6.46
C VAL A 405 -8.34 -17.71 7.67
N ALA A 406 -7.20 -18.36 7.82
CA ALA A 406 -6.95 -19.25 8.95
C ALA A 406 -6.97 -18.50 10.30
N GLY A 407 -6.40 -17.30 10.36
CA GLY A 407 -6.45 -16.46 11.55
C GLY A 407 -7.87 -16.07 11.94
N CYS A 408 -8.69 -15.65 10.96
CA CYS A 408 -10.09 -15.31 11.19
C CYS A 408 -10.91 -16.55 11.63
N MET A 409 -10.69 -17.70 10.99
CA MET A 409 -11.38 -18.95 11.36
C MET A 409 -11.01 -19.39 12.81
N LEU A 410 -9.73 -19.34 13.16
CA LEU A 410 -9.27 -19.69 14.50
C LEU A 410 -9.82 -18.71 15.55
N ALA A 411 -9.87 -17.43 15.26
CA ALA A 411 -10.45 -16.43 16.16
C ALA A 411 -11.97 -16.62 16.31
N ALA A 412 -12.68 -16.95 15.24
CA ALA A 412 -14.11 -17.26 15.27
C ALA A 412 -14.37 -18.53 16.12
N LEU A 413 -13.55 -19.57 15.95
CA LEU A 413 -13.62 -20.78 16.76
C LEU A 413 -13.47 -20.49 18.26
N PHE A 414 -12.46 -19.69 18.65
CA PHE A 414 -12.28 -19.30 20.05
C PHE A 414 -13.45 -18.45 20.58
N ALA A 415 -14.08 -17.64 19.75
CA ALA A 415 -15.26 -16.87 20.13
C ALA A 415 -16.48 -17.76 20.38
N LEU A 416 -16.69 -18.78 19.52
CA LEU A 416 -17.77 -19.78 19.68
C LEU A 416 -17.58 -20.63 20.93
N LEU A 417 -16.37 -21.16 21.15
CA LEU A 417 -16.05 -21.94 22.36
C LEU A 417 -16.27 -21.14 23.64
N ARG A 418 -16.01 -19.83 23.61
CA ARG A 418 -16.27 -18.96 24.77
C ARG A 418 -17.77 -18.76 25.02
N ARG A 419 -18.61 -18.77 23.99
CA ARG A 419 -20.07 -18.68 24.14
C ARG A 419 -20.64 -19.97 24.69
N ALA A 420 -20.21 -21.11 24.14
CA ALA A 420 -20.66 -22.44 24.63
C ALA A 420 -20.37 -22.64 26.11
N VAL A 421 -19.12 -22.33 26.57
CA VAL A 421 -18.76 -22.43 27.98
C VAL A 421 -19.52 -21.47 28.91
N ARG A 422 -20.02 -20.33 28.37
CA ARG A 422 -20.86 -19.42 29.17
C ARG A 422 -22.31 -19.92 29.28
N GLU A 423 -22.84 -20.51 28.20
CA GLU A 423 -24.19 -21.06 28.16
C GLU A 423 -24.34 -22.37 28.99
N GLU A 424 -23.24 -23.10 29.24
CA GLU A 424 -23.23 -24.29 30.12
C GLU A 424 -23.00 -23.92 31.62
N GLY A 425 -22.64 -22.68 31.93
CA GLY A 425 -22.36 -22.19 33.30
C GLY A 425 -23.46 -21.30 33.89
N ASP A 426 -24.49 -20.95 33.12
CA ASP A 426 -25.75 -20.32 33.57
C ASP A 426 -26.88 -21.36 33.64
#